data_d740003f1de672040c1bd2c9d5c271bc
#
_entry.id   d740003f1de672040c1bd2c9d5c271bc
#
_cell.length_a   1.000
_cell.length_b   1.000
_cell.length_c   1.000
_cell.angle_alpha   90.00
_cell.angle_beta   90.00
_cell.angle_gamma   90.00
#
_symmetry.space_group_name_H-M   'P 1'
#
loop_
_entity.id
_entity.type
_entity.pdbx_description
1 polymer ?
#
loop_
_entity_poly.entity_id
_entity_poly.type
_entity_poly.pdbx_seq_one_letter_code
_entity_poly.pdbx_strand_id
1 'polypeptide(L)'
;MTHQLQKPKSRAKQAFFLALAVAAALFIPFIIYGRGYFIYYGDFNVQQIPFYQLAHDCVRSGDIFWNWNTDLGANFIGSYSFYLLGSPFFWLTLPFPSAAVPYLMGPLLILKFACSGLTAYLYLQRFVKPENAVIGSLLYAFSGFSIYNVFFNHFHEAIVYFPLMLLGMEPYMKENRRGLFALTVFLSALSNYYFFVGQVFFLLIYWLIRMLSGDWECTLGKFLWLGFEAVIGTAMAGVILL
;
A
#
# COMPACT_ATOMS: atom_id res chain seq x y z
N MET A 1 -21.52 -23.83 -32.84
CA MET A 1 -20.63 -24.30 -31.75
C MET A 1 -19.91 -23.09 -31.22
N THR A 2 -20.43 -22.47 -30.18
CA THR A 2 -19.82 -21.33 -29.47
C THR A 2 -18.74 -21.89 -28.56
N HIS A 3 -17.47 -21.80 -28.97
CA HIS A 3 -16.36 -21.99 -28.04
C HIS A 3 -16.49 -20.93 -26.92
N GLN A 4 -16.99 -21.35 -25.78
CA GLN A 4 -16.80 -20.60 -24.54
C GLN A 4 -15.29 -20.58 -24.30
N LEU A 5 -14.64 -19.45 -24.63
CA LEU A 5 -13.27 -19.19 -24.24
C LEU A 5 -13.25 -19.21 -22.72
N GLN A 6 -12.78 -20.31 -22.12
CA GLN A 6 -12.57 -20.39 -20.67
C GLN A 6 -11.72 -19.18 -20.24
N LYS A 7 -12.26 -18.36 -19.33
CA LYS A 7 -11.48 -17.27 -18.73
C LYS A 7 -10.17 -17.85 -18.19
N PRO A 8 -9.01 -17.30 -18.59
CA PRO A 8 -7.72 -17.83 -18.14
C PRO A 8 -7.70 -17.83 -16.60
N LYS A 9 -7.21 -18.94 -16.03
CA LYS A 9 -7.13 -19.12 -14.56
C LYS A 9 -6.25 -18.02 -13.96
N SER A 10 -6.77 -17.29 -12.97
CA SER A 10 -6.01 -16.25 -12.28
C SER A 10 -4.76 -16.82 -11.61
N ARG A 11 -3.63 -16.12 -11.75
CA ARG A 11 -2.34 -16.46 -11.12
C ARG A 11 -1.99 -15.53 -9.94
N ALA A 12 -3.01 -14.96 -9.30
CA ALA A 12 -2.82 -14.03 -8.17
C ALA A 12 -1.96 -14.63 -7.04
N LYS A 13 -2.25 -15.89 -6.67
CA LYS A 13 -1.43 -16.62 -5.68
C LYS A 13 0.01 -16.78 -6.15
N GLN A 14 0.24 -17.07 -7.42
CA GLN A 14 1.58 -17.21 -7.98
C GLN A 14 2.34 -15.88 -7.91
N ALA A 15 1.72 -14.76 -8.27
CA ALA A 15 2.32 -13.43 -8.15
C ALA A 15 2.71 -13.09 -6.70
N PHE A 16 1.80 -13.35 -5.76
CA PHE A 16 2.07 -13.13 -4.33
C PHE A 16 3.24 -13.98 -3.82
N PHE A 17 3.20 -15.30 -4.04
CA PHE A 17 4.25 -16.18 -3.51
C PHE A 17 5.59 -16.03 -4.20
N LEU A 18 5.63 -15.68 -5.49
CA LEU A 18 6.89 -15.35 -6.16
C LEU A 18 7.47 -14.05 -5.61
N ALA A 19 6.66 -13.00 -5.44
CA ALA A 19 7.14 -11.76 -4.83
C ALA A 19 7.61 -12.00 -3.38
N LEU A 20 6.87 -12.82 -2.60
CA LEU A 20 7.29 -13.23 -1.27
C LEU A 20 8.64 -13.95 -1.27
N ALA A 21 8.82 -14.91 -2.19
CA ALA A 21 10.06 -15.69 -2.30
C ALA A 21 11.25 -14.81 -2.70
N VAL A 22 11.07 -13.90 -3.65
CA VAL A 22 12.12 -12.95 -4.06
C VAL A 22 12.47 -12.01 -2.92
N ALA A 23 11.47 -11.43 -2.24
CA ALA A 23 11.71 -10.55 -1.09
C ALA A 23 12.40 -11.31 0.06
N ALA A 24 11.98 -12.55 0.34
CA ALA A 24 12.61 -13.41 1.33
C ALA A 24 14.08 -13.68 0.97
N ALA A 25 14.36 -14.05 -0.27
CA ALA A 25 15.72 -14.27 -0.75
C ALA A 25 16.62 -13.03 -0.63
N LEU A 26 16.05 -11.85 -0.83
CA LEU A 26 16.78 -10.58 -0.70
C LEU A 26 17.03 -10.18 0.76
N PHE A 27 16.03 -10.29 1.63
CA PHE A 27 16.07 -9.68 2.97
C PHE A 27 16.40 -10.67 4.10
N ILE A 28 16.08 -11.97 3.98
CA ILE A 28 16.41 -12.96 5.02
C ILE A 28 17.91 -13.04 5.32
N PRO A 29 18.85 -12.99 4.35
CA PRO A 29 20.27 -12.99 4.67
C PRO A 29 20.68 -11.86 5.61
N PHE A 30 20.11 -10.64 5.43
CA PHE A 30 20.36 -9.50 6.31
C PHE A 30 19.74 -9.70 7.69
N ILE A 31 18.53 -10.29 7.78
CA ILE A 31 17.88 -10.61 9.04
C ILE A 31 18.70 -11.64 9.83
N ILE A 32 19.22 -12.67 9.17
CA ILE A 32 20.09 -13.69 9.80
C ILE A 32 21.39 -13.05 10.30
N TYR A 33 22.04 -12.23 9.45
CA TYR A 33 23.23 -11.48 9.82
C TYR A 33 22.99 -10.56 11.02
N GLY A 34 21.85 -9.89 11.06
CA GLY A 34 21.38 -9.03 12.15
C GLY A 34 20.83 -9.78 13.37
N ARG A 35 21.00 -11.13 13.46
CA ARG A 35 20.52 -11.97 14.56
C ARG A 35 19.02 -11.83 14.82
N GLY A 36 18.24 -11.77 13.76
CA GLY A 36 16.78 -11.62 13.79
C GLY A 36 16.28 -10.18 13.53
N TYR A 37 17.17 -9.20 13.62
CA TYR A 37 16.83 -7.80 13.26
C TYR A 37 17.11 -7.55 11.78
N PHE A 38 16.20 -6.85 11.11
CA PHE A 38 16.54 -6.24 9.83
C PHE A 38 17.20 -4.89 10.09
N ILE A 39 18.54 -4.90 10.09
CA ILE A 39 19.32 -3.68 10.29
C ILE A 39 19.61 -3.09 8.91
N TYR A 40 19.20 -1.85 8.73
CA TYR A 40 19.49 -1.08 7.53
C TYR A 40 20.10 0.28 7.94
N TYR A 41 20.30 1.22 7.04
CA TYR A 41 20.83 2.53 7.40
C TYR A 41 19.73 3.60 7.52
N GLY A 42 20.11 4.78 8.01
CA GLY A 42 19.25 5.96 8.06
C GLY A 42 17.99 5.75 8.88
N ASP A 43 16.90 6.29 8.39
CA ASP A 43 15.63 6.37 9.10
C ASP A 43 15.02 5.02 9.47
N PHE A 44 15.40 3.94 8.79
CA PHE A 44 14.88 2.62 9.15
C PHE A 44 15.23 2.26 10.60
N ASN A 45 16.50 2.41 10.99
CA ASN A 45 16.95 2.06 12.33
C ASN A 45 16.65 3.13 13.37
N VAL A 46 16.91 4.41 13.04
CA VAL A 46 16.85 5.50 14.03
C VAL A 46 15.46 6.08 14.22
N GLN A 47 14.56 5.81 13.28
CA GLN A 47 13.21 6.36 13.29
C GLN A 47 12.13 5.27 13.21
N GLN A 48 12.13 4.44 12.16
CA GLN A 48 11.01 3.55 11.87
C GLN A 48 10.84 2.48 12.94
N ILE A 49 11.91 1.85 13.41
CA ILE A 49 11.86 0.83 14.48
C ILE A 49 11.40 1.44 15.80
N PRO A 50 12.02 2.53 16.32
CA PRO A 50 11.57 3.18 17.55
C PRO A 50 10.12 3.67 17.48
N PHE A 51 9.69 4.24 16.35
CA PHE A 51 8.32 4.72 16.19
C PHE A 51 7.30 3.58 16.23
N TYR A 52 7.60 2.46 15.56
CA TYR A 52 6.74 1.27 15.64
C TYR A 52 6.63 0.73 17.07
N GLN A 53 7.74 0.67 17.81
CA GLN A 53 7.73 0.17 19.18
C GLN A 53 6.99 1.12 20.12
N LEU A 54 7.26 2.42 20.05
CA LEU A 54 6.56 3.42 20.87
C LEU A 54 5.05 3.44 20.57
N ALA A 55 4.69 3.47 19.29
CA ALA A 55 3.28 3.48 18.90
C ALA A 55 2.55 2.19 19.30
N HIS A 56 3.22 1.03 19.19
CA HIS A 56 2.69 -0.25 19.67
C HIS A 56 2.38 -0.18 21.17
N ASP A 57 3.29 0.37 21.97
CA ASP A 57 3.12 0.49 23.42
C ASP A 57 2.00 1.47 23.77
N CYS A 58 1.94 2.62 23.09
CA CYS A 58 0.88 3.62 23.27
C CYS A 58 -0.50 3.06 22.93
N VAL A 59 -0.63 2.34 21.82
CA VAL A 59 -1.92 1.73 21.43
C VAL A 59 -2.35 0.66 22.42
N ARG A 60 -1.42 -0.14 22.92
CA ARG A 60 -1.73 -1.20 23.90
C ARG A 60 -2.05 -0.68 25.30
N SER A 61 -1.44 0.42 25.71
CA SER A 61 -1.75 1.09 26.99
C SER A 61 -3.01 1.96 26.93
N GLY A 62 -3.48 2.31 25.73
CA GLY A 62 -4.58 3.26 25.52
C GLY A 62 -4.15 4.73 25.56
N ASP A 63 -2.86 5.01 25.59
CA ASP A 63 -2.28 6.37 25.61
C ASP A 63 -2.13 6.91 24.18
N ILE A 64 -3.29 7.14 23.54
CA ILE A 64 -3.39 7.48 22.12
C ILE A 64 -3.63 8.97 21.82
N PHE A 65 -3.69 9.83 22.84
CA PHE A 65 -3.96 11.25 22.63
C PHE A 65 -2.72 12.11 22.81
N TRP A 66 -2.14 12.09 23.98
CA TRP A 66 -0.95 12.89 24.32
C TRP A 66 0.17 11.98 24.81
N ASN A 67 1.33 12.08 24.21
CA ASN A 67 2.47 11.23 24.54
C ASN A 67 3.63 12.10 25.08
N TRP A 68 4.04 11.85 26.33
CA TRP A 68 5.13 12.53 26.98
C TRP A 68 6.52 12.04 26.55
N ASN A 69 6.60 10.89 25.89
CA ASN A 69 7.85 10.32 25.38
C ASN A 69 8.21 10.82 23.97
N THR A 70 7.37 11.69 23.39
CA THR A 70 7.61 12.33 22.11
C THR A 70 8.01 13.77 22.36
N ASP A 71 9.28 14.11 22.12
CA ASP A 71 9.90 15.40 22.42
C ASP A 71 9.61 15.87 23.86
N LEU A 72 8.96 17.01 24.03
CA LEU A 72 8.53 17.55 25.33
C LEU A 72 7.05 17.27 25.62
N GLY A 73 6.48 16.31 24.93
CA GLY A 73 5.06 15.99 24.91
C GLY A 73 4.40 16.46 23.61
N ALA A 74 3.76 15.54 22.90
CA ALA A 74 3.10 15.82 21.63
C ALA A 74 1.81 15.01 21.45
N ASN A 75 0.95 15.47 20.54
CA ASN A 75 -0.21 14.70 20.13
C ASN A 75 0.24 13.42 19.41
N PHE A 76 -0.16 12.26 19.92
CA PHE A 76 0.27 10.96 19.40
C PHE A 76 -0.19 10.74 17.96
N ILE A 77 -1.47 11.01 17.67
CA ILE A 77 -2.02 10.81 16.32
C ILE A 77 -1.32 11.73 15.33
N GLY A 78 -1.19 13.03 15.64
CA GLY A 78 -0.52 14.00 14.77
C GLY A 78 0.95 13.67 14.50
N SER A 79 1.65 13.07 15.50
CA SER A 79 3.07 12.73 15.35
C SER A 79 3.31 11.43 14.56
N TYR A 80 2.42 10.43 14.66
CA TYR A 80 2.66 9.08 14.14
C TYR A 80 1.72 8.62 13.03
N SER A 81 0.67 9.38 12.70
CA SER A 81 -0.27 9.03 11.62
C SER A 81 0.43 8.82 10.28
N PHE A 82 1.34 9.73 9.92
CA PHE A 82 2.10 9.66 8.67
C PHE A 82 2.95 8.40 8.55
N TYR A 83 3.53 7.95 9.65
CA TYR A 83 4.53 6.89 9.62
C TYR A 83 3.94 5.48 9.69
N LEU A 84 2.81 5.30 10.42
CA LEU A 84 2.40 3.94 10.76
C LEU A 84 0.92 3.75 11.14
N LEU A 85 0.21 4.74 11.71
CA LEU A 85 -1.14 4.50 12.25
C LEU A 85 -2.16 4.11 11.17
N GLY A 86 -2.02 4.62 9.95
CA GLY A 86 -2.83 4.23 8.79
C GLY A 86 -2.40 2.91 8.13
N SER A 87 -1.30 2.30 8.58
CA SER A 87 -0.74 1.10 7.99
C SER A 87 -1.35 -0.18 8.59
N PRO A 88 -2.04 -1.04 7.83
CA PRO A 88 -2.48 -2.33 8.35
C PRO A 88 -1.31 -3.23 8.76
N PHE A 89 -0.13 -3.04 8.21
CA PHE A 89 1.06 -3.79 8.62
C PHE A 89 1.52 -3.44 10.03
N PHE A 90 1.35 -2.19 10.46
CA PHE A 90 1.56 -1.80 11.84
C PHE A 90 0.59 -2.54 12.79
N TRP A 91 -0.68 -2.60 12.45
CA TRP A 91 -1.69 -3.26 13.27
C TRP A 91 -1.45 -4.76 13.45
N LEU A 92 -0.72 -5.40 12.52
CA LEU A 92 -0.27 -6.80 12.67
C LEU A 92 0.75 -7.00 13.79
N THR A 93 1.37 -5.93 14.30
CA THR A 93 2.31 -6.04 15.43
C THR A 93 1.61 -6.19 16.78
N LEU A 94 0.40 -5.68 16.93
CA LEU A 94 -0.29 -5.57 18.23
C LEU A 94 -0.53 -6.88 18.97
N PRO A 95 -0.74 -8.05 18.34
CA PRO A 95 -0.85 -9.32 19.05
C PRO A 95 0.45 -9.78 19.73
N PHE A 96 1.58 -9.19 19.39
CA PHE A 96 2.90 -9.58 19.90
C PHE A 96 3.32 -8.68 21.08
N PRO A 97 4.27 -9.12 21.93
CA PRO A 97 4.85 -8.24 22.95
C PRO A 97 5.72 -7.15 22.33
N SER A 98 5.84 -5.99 23.00
CA SER A 98 6.65 -4.85 22.54
C SER A 98 8.08 -5.24 22.14
N ALA A 99 8.73 -6.10 22.92
CA ALA A 99 10.08 -6.59 22.61
C ALA A 99 10.20 -7.36 21.28
N ALA A 100 9.10 -7.85 20.72
CA ALA A 100 9.09 -8.54 19.43
C ALA A 100 8.99 -7.57 18.24
N VAL A 101 8.54 -6.34 18.44
CA VAL A 101 8.28 -5.37 17.36
C VAL A 101 9.50 -5.14 16.46
N PRO A 102 10.73 -4.92 16.97
CA PRO A 102 11.90 -4.77 16.14
C PRO A 102 12.20 -5.98 15.23
N TYR A 103 11.89 -7.19 15.71
CA TYR A 103 12.06 -8.43 14.93
C TYR A 103 11.00 -8.60 13.84
N LEU A 104 9.82 -8.01 14.02
CA LEU A 104 8.72 -8.06 13.04
C LEU A 104 8.96 -7.13 11.84
N MET A 105 9.81 -6.10 11.97
CA MET A 105 10.01 -5.11 10.92
C MET A 105 10.51 -5.73 9.61
N GLY A 106 11.45 -6.66 9.65
CA GLY A 106 11.94 -7.37 8.46
C GLY A 106 10.87 -8.25 7.79
N PRO A 107 10.22 -9.17 8.52
CA PRO A 107 9.10 -9.96 8.01
C PRO A 107 7.95 -9.11 7.44
N LEU A 108 7.58 -8.01 8.08
CA LEU A 108 6.56 -7.10 7.57
C LEU A 108 6.98 -6.39 6.28
N LEU A 109 8.25 -6.01 6.16
CA LEU A 109 8.78 -5.47 4.91
C LEU A 109 8.67 -6.50 3.77
N ILE A 110 9.07 -7.75 4.01
CA ILE A 110 8.90 -8.86 3.04
C ILE A 110 7.44 -9.01 2.63
N LEU A 111 6.51 -8.96 3.60
CA LEU A 111 5.07 -9.04 3.34
C LEU A 111 4.58 -7.86 2.47
N LYS A 112 5.08 -6.64 2.69
CA LYS A 112 4.73 -5.47 1.86
C LYS A 112 5.13 -5.68 0.40
N PHE A 113 6.32 -6.20 0.14
CA PHE A 113 6.75 -6.56 -1.23
C PHE A 113 5.84 -7.61 -1.87
N ALA A 114 5.44 -8.63 -1.11
CA ALA A 114 4.52 -9.65 -1.59
C ALA A 114 3.13 -9.08 -1.91
N CYS A 115 2.60 -8.22 -1.04
CA CYS A 115 1.33 -7.51 -1.26
C CYS A 115 1.41 -6.57 -2.47
N SER A 116 2.52 -5.86 -2.66
CA SER A 116 2.77 -5.02 -3.82
C SER A 116 2.74 -5.80 -5.13
N GLY A 117 3.39 -6.98 -5.17
CA GLY A 117 3.32 -7.89 -6.29
C GLY A 117 1.88 -8.38 -6.58
N LEU A 118 1.14 -8.71 -5.53
CA LEU A 118 -0.26 -9.12 -5.66
C LEU A 118 -1.14 -8.00 -6.23
N THR A 119 -1.07 -6.79 -5.68
CA THR A 119 -1.93 -5.67 -6.08
C THR A 119 -1.64 -5.22 -7.51
N ALA A 120 -0.36 -5.16 -7.88
CA ALA A 120 0.05 -4.88 -9.24
C ALA A 120 -0.44 -5.96 -10.22
N TYR A 121 -0.35 -7.25 -9.84
CA TYR A 121 -0.88 -8.33 -10.65
C TYR A 121 -2.39 -8.18 -10.87
N LEU A 122 -3.16 -7.89 -9.81
CA LEU A 122 -4.62 -7.73 -9.91
C LEU A 122 -5.02 -6.61 -10.88
N TYR A 123 -4.23 -5.57 -10.98
CA TYR A 123 -4.43 -4.51 -11.95
C TYR A 123 -3.99 -4.95 -13.35
N LEU A 124 -2.77 -5.46 -13.53
CA LEU A 124 -2.16 -5.77 -14.83
C LEU A 124 -2.88 -6.90 -15.57
N GLN A 125 -3.43 -7.91 -14.86
CA GLN A 125 -4.18 -9.02 -15.49
C GLN A 125 -5.41 -8.55 -16.28
N ARG A 126 -5.85 -7.29 -16.11
CA ARG A 126 -6.94 -6.71 -16.88
C ARG A 126 -6.55 -6.35 -18.31
N PHE A 127 -5.25 -6.20 -18.58
CA PHE A 127 -4.72 -5.70 -19.85
C PHE A 127 -3.86 -6.71 -20.59
N VAL A 128 -3.20 -7.60 -19.87
CA VAL A 128 -2.25 -8.57 -20.45
C VAL A 128 -2.55 -9.98 -19.98
N LYS A 129 -1.94 -10.97 -20.66
CA LYS A 129 -2.07 -12.38 -20.26
C LYS A 129 -1.58 -12.59 -18.83
N PRO A 130 -2.15 -13.56 -18.08
CA PRO A 130 -1.79 -13.79 -16.68
C PRO A 130 -0.29 -14.01 -16.46
N GLU A 131 0.42 -14.66 -17.39
CA GLU A 131 1.87 -14.87 -17.33
C GLU A 131 2.64 -13.55 -17.34
N ASN A 132 2.30 -12.68 -18.29
CA ASN A 132 2.93 -11.37 -18.44
C ASN A 132 2.58 -10.46 -17.27
N ALA A 133 1.36 -10.56 -16.74
CA ALA A 133 0.94 -9.83 -15.54
C ALA A 133 1.77 -10.23 -14.31
N VAL A 134 2.15 -11.51 -14.16
CA VAL A 134 3.07 -11.96 -13.09
C VAL A 134 4.43 -11.29 -13.24
N ILE A 135 5.00 -11.31 -14.45
CA ILE A 135 6.31 -10.68 -14.70
C ILE A 135 6.23 -9.16 -14.41
N GLY A 136 5.23 -8.49 -14.97
CA GLY A 136 5.03 -7.05 -14.75
C GLY A 136 4.83 -6.70 -13.27
N SER A 137 4.14 -7.55 -12.51
CA SER A 137 3.93 -7.33 -11.08
C SER A 137 5.21 -7.46 -10.26
N LEU A 138 6.11 -8.37 -10.62
CA LEU A 138 7.43 -8.49 -10.00
C LEU A 138 8.31 -7.28 -10.35
N LEU A 139 8.32 -6.84 -11.60
CA LEU A 139 9.05 -5.63 -12.01
C LEU A 139 8.55 -4.39 -11.27
N TYR A 140 7.25 -4.29 -11.02
CA TYR A 140 6.67 -3.22 -10.22
C TYR A 140 7.10 -3.31 -8.75
N ALA A 141 6.91 -4.47 -8.12
CA ALA A 141 7.21 -4.68 -6.70
C ALA A 141 8.69 -4.44 -6.38
N PHE A 142 9.59 -4.86 -7.27
CA PHE A 142 11.05 -4.72 -7.13
C PHE A 142 11.63 -3.59 -7.99
N SER A 143 10.82 -2.56 -8.27
CA SER A 143 11.29 -1.38 -8.99
C SER A 143 12.41 -0.65 -8.23
N GLY A 144 13.18 0.16 -8.94
CA GLY A 144 14.22 0.99 -8.33
C GLY A 144 13.71 1.86 -7.19
N PHE A 145 12.48 2.38 -7.31
CA PHE A 145 11.82 3.13 -6.23
C PHE A 145 11.64 2.27 -4.97
N SER A 146 11.12 1.04 -5.11
CA SER A 146 10.87 0.14 -3.99
C SER A 146 12.16 -0.25 -3.25
N ILE A 147 13.21 -0.58 -4.02
CA ILE A 147 14.49 -1.00 -3.45
C ILE A 147 15.25 0.18 -2.83
N TYR A 148 15.28 1.33 -3.51
CA TYR A 148 15.95 2.52 -3.00
C TYR A 148 15.32 3.01 -1.68
N ASN A 149 13.99 2.97 -1.57
CA ASN A 149 13.26 3.50 -0.40
C ASN A 149 13.07 2.48 0.73
N VAL A 150 13.84 1.40 0.81
CA VAL A 150 13.74 0.41 1.90
C VAL A 150 13.96 1.07 3.27
N PHE A 151 14.78 2.12 3.36
CA PHE A 151 14.99 2.85 4.60
C PHE A 151 13.79 3.69 5.07
N PHE A 152 12.82 3.95 4.20
CA PHE A 152 11.52 4.56 4.54
C PHE A 152 10.41 3.49 4.53
N ASN A 153 10.30 2.74 5.62
CA ASN A 153 9.35 1.63 5.72
C ASN A 153 7.91 1.99 5.34
N HIS A 154 7.45 3.20 5.69
CA HIS A 154 6.11 3.69 5.40
C HIS A 154 5.86 4.10 3.93
N PHE A 155 6.90 4.17 3.10
CA PHE A 155 6.73 4.43 1.66
C PHE A 155 6.20 3.21 0.91
N HIS A 156 6.39 2.01 1.46
CA HIS A 156 5.96 0.77 0.83
C HIS A 156 4.44 0.57 0.85
N GLU A 157 3.72 1.21 1.77
CA GLU A 157 2.26 1.23 1.73
C GLU A 157 1.74 1.92 0.46
N ALA A 158 2.36 3.02 0.07
CA ALA A 158 1.99 3.72 -1.17
C ALA A 158 2.15 2.81 -2.40
N ILE A 159 3.20 1.97 -2.42
CA ILE A 159 3.44 1.00 -3.50
C ILE A 159 2.37 -0.10 -3.51
N VAL A 160 1.93 -0.56 -2.33
CA VAL A 160 0.87 -1.58 -2.21
C VAL A 160 -0.48 -1.04 -2.67
N TYR A 161 -0.84 0.20 -2.29
CA TYR A 161 -2.19 0.71 -2.52
C TYR A 161 -2.38 1.40 -3.87
N PHE A 162 -1.33 1.91 -4.49
CA PHE A 162 -1.45 2.60 -5.77
C PHE A 162 -2.08 1.75 -6.89
N PRO A 163 -1.67 0.48 -7.13
CA PRO A 163 -2.34 -0.36 -8.11
C PRO A 163 -3.80 -0.64 -7.78
N LEU A 164 -4.18 -0.63 -6.50
CA LEU A 164 -5.58 -0.80 -6.09
C LEU A 164 -6.42 0.42 -6.45
N MET A 165 -5.88 1.65 -6.37
CA MET A 165 -6.61 2.85 -6.83
C MET A 165 -6.92 2.76 -8.32
N LEU A 166 -5.96 2.35 -9.15
CA LEU A 166 -6.17 2.10 -10.57
C LEU A 166 -7.21 0.98 -10.79
N LEU A 167 -7.08 -0.10 -10.00
CA LEU A 167 -8.03 -1.21 -10.04
C LEU A 167 -9.44 -0.81 -9.59
N GLY A 168 -9.58 0.16 -8.68
CA GLY A 168 -10.87 0.70 -8.26
C GLY A 168 -11.53 1.54 -9.35
N MET A 169 -10.75 2.34 -10.07
CA MET A 169 -11.23 3.22 -11.14
C MET A 169 -11.70 2.44 -12.38
N GLU A 170 -10.99 1.40 -12.81
CA GLU A 170 -11.28 0.63 -14.02
C GLU A 170 -12.69 -0.01 -14.02
N PRO A 171 -13.13 -0.76 -12.99
CA PRO A 171 -14.47 -1.33 -12.95
C PRO A 171 -15.57 -0.27 -12.88
N TYR A 172 -15.29 0.87 -12.25
CA TYR A 172 -16.25 1.96 -12.25
C TYR A 172 -16.47 2.50 -13.67
N MET A 173 -15.40 2.81 -14.39
CA MET A 173 -15.49 3.39 -15.73
C MET A 173 -16.08 2.41 -16.77
N LYS A 174 -15.76 1.11 -16.70
CA LYS A 174 -16.21 0.08 -17.66
C LYS A 174 -17.52 -0.60 -17.29
N GLU A 175 -17.70 -0.91 -16.01
CA GLU A 175 -18.75 -1.78 -15.51
C GLU A 175 -19.74 -1.03 -14.59
N ASN A 176 -19.52 0.27 -14.35
CA ASN A 176 -20.30 1.12 -13.45
C ASN A 176 -20.36 0.59 -11.99
N ARG A 177 -19.31 -0.11 -11.54
CA ARG A 177 -19.21 -0.63 -10.17
C ARG A 177 -18.78 0.49 -9.23
N ARG A 178 -19.70 0.88 -8.36
CA ARG A 178 -19.54 1.99 -7.42
C ARG A 178 -18.95 1.53 -6.10
N GLY A 179 -18.29 2.47 -5.39
CA GLY A 179 -17.79 2.30 -4.03
C GLY A 179 -16.40 1.70 -3.93
N LEU A 180 -15.97 0.89 -4.89
CA LEU A 180 -14.63 0.28 -4.87
C LEU A 180 -13.53 1.35 -5.00
N PHE A 181 -13.76 2.35 -5.84
CA PHE A 181 -12.81 3.44 -6.01
C PHE A 181 -12.70 4.28 -4.73
N ALA A 182 -13.81 4.63 -4.08
CA ALA A 182 -13.79 5.34 -2.81
C ALA A 182 -13.03 4.56 -1.72
N LEU A 183 -13.22 3.24 -1.63
CA LEU A 183 -12.48 2.40 -0.69
C LEU A 183 -10.98 2.41 -0.94
N THR A 184 -10.55 2.30 -2.21
CA THR A 184 -9.13 2.29 -2.55
C THR A 184 -8.47 3.66 -2.37
N VAL A 185 -9.20 4.74 -2.63
CA VAL A 185 -8.81 6.12 -2.31
C VAL A 185 -8.62 6.28 -0.80
N PHE A 186 -9.61 5.83 0.00
CA PHE A 186 -9.53 5.85 1.46
C PHE A 186 -8.27 5.14 1.98
N LEU A 187 -8.02 3.90 1.54
CA LEU A 187 -6.86 3.13 1.98
C LEU A 187 -5.53 3.81 1.60
N SER A 188 -5.45 4.42 0.43
CA SER A 188 -4.25 5.12 0.00
C SER A 188 -4.02 6.41 0.78
N ALA A 189 -5.06 7.24 0.96
CA ALA A 189 -5.01 8.47 1.72
C ALA A 189 -4.66 8.21 3.19
N LEU A 190 -5.30 7.20 3.80
CA LEU A 190 -5.08 6.78 5.18
C LEU A 190 -3.63 6.33 5.43
N SER A 191 -3.06 5.59 4.48
CA SER A 191 -1.75 4.95 4.66
C SER A 191 -0.58 5.91 4.47
N ASN A 192 -0.67 6.81 3.48
CA ASN A 192 0.40 7.78 3.21
C ASN A 192 -0.12 8.96 2.38
N TYR A 193 -0.56 10.01 3.05
CA TYR A 193 -1.14 11.20 2.41
C TYR A 193 -0.14 11.96 1.52
N TYR A 194 1.17 11.89 1.81
CA TYR A 194 2.18 12.56 0.99
C TYR A 194 2.21 12.00 -0.43
N PHE A 195 2.32 10.67 -0.56
CA PHE A 195 2.27 10.04 -1.88
C PHE A 195 0.88 10.06 -2.49
N PHE A 196 -0.17 10.07 -1.67
CA PHE A 196 -1.55 10.13 -2.15
C PHE A 196 -1.79 11.36 -3.05
N VAL A 197 -1.23 12.53 -2.71
CA VAL A 197 -1.33 13.72 -3.56
C VAL A 197 -0.75 13.45 -4.97
N GLY A 198 0.45 12.90 -5.04
CA GLY A 198 1.05 12.52 -6.33
C GLY A 198 0.25 11.46 -7.10
N GLN A 199 -0.32 10.50 -6.37
CA GLN A 199 -1.19 9.46 -6.95
C GLN A 199 -2.47 10.05 -7.53
N VAL A 200 -3.07 11.05 -6.90
CA VAL A 200 -4.24 11.79 -7.44
C VAL A 200 -3.89 12.46 -8.75
N PHE A 201 -2.76 13.15 -8.85
CA PHE A 201 -2.29 13.73 -10.11
C PHE A 201 -2.09 12.66 -11.19
N PHE A 202 -1.49 11.54 -10.83
CA PHE A 202 -1.34 10.43 -11.77
C PHE A 202 -2.70 9.89 -12.24
N LEU A 203 -3.67 9.73 -11.35
CA LEU A 203 -5.02 9.26 -11.69
C LEU A 203 -5.74 10.20 -12.65
N LEU A 204 -5.56 11.51 -12.50
CA LEU A 204 -6.12 12.49 -13.44
C LEU A 204 -5.51 12.35 -14.83
N ILE A 205 -4.18 12.20 -14.91
CA ILE A 205 -3.46 11.97 -16.18
C ILE A 205 -3.90 10.63 -16.78
N TYR A 206 -3.95 9.57 -15.98
CA TYR A 206 -4.38 8.24 -16.40
C TYR A 206 -5.82 8.27 -16.93
N TRP A 207 -6.74 8.91 -16.22
CA TRP A 207 -8.12 9.10 -16.64
C TRP A 207 -8.17 9.82 -18.00
N LEU A 208 -7.42 10.90 -18.17
CA LEU A 208 -7.37 11.67 -19.42
C LEU A 208 -6.85 10.81 -20.59
N ILE A 209 -5.77 10.06 -20.40
CA ILE A 209 -5.20 9.17 -21.41
C ILE A 209 -6.22 8.11 -21.83
N ARG A 210 -6.89 7.45 -20.88
CA ARG A 210 -7.89 6.42 -21.14
C ARG A 210 -9.11 6.96 -21.88
N MET A 211 -9.49 8.22 -21.59
CA MET A 211 -10.55 8.94 -22.31
C MET A 211 -10.15 9.22 -23.75
N LEU A 212 -8.97 9.83 -23.95
CA LEU A 212 -8.48 10.20 -25.29
C LEU A 212 -8.21 8.97 -26.17
N SER A 213 -7.84 7.85 -25.59
CA SER A 213 -7.65 6.57 -26.30
C SER A 213 -8.97 5.89 -26.71
N GLY A 214 -10.12 6.44 -26.30
CA GLY A 214 -11.43 5.83 -26.56
C GLY A 214 -11.72 4.57 -25.76
N ASP A 215 -10.90 4.27 -24.76
CA ASP A 215 -11.07 3.07 -23.91
C ASP A 215 -12.25 3.19 -22.94
N TRP A 216 -12.63 4.42 -22.60
CA TRP A 216 -13.72 4.74 -21.70
C TRP A 216 -14.73 5.69 -22.31
N GLU A 217 -16.00 5.38 -22.16
CA GLU A 217 -17.08 6.33 -22.38
C GLU A 217 -17.32 7.11 -21.10
N CYS A 218 -17.05 8.41 -21.11
CA CYS A 218 -17.28 9.28 -19.96
C CYS A 218 -18.39 10.27 -20.24
N THR A 219 -19.45 10.17 -19.45
CA THR A 219 -20.47 11.21 -19.34
C THR A 219 -20.13 12.15 -18.19
N LEU A 220 -20.69 13.36 -18.20
CA LEU A 220 -20.55 14.29 -17.07
C LEU A 220 -20.98 13.62 -15.74
N GLY A 221 -22.03 12.81 -15.74
CA GLY A 221 -22.47 12.08 -14.56
C GLY A 221 -21.44 11.08 -14.04
N LYS A 222 -20.77 10.33 -14.92
CA LYS A 222 -19.67 9.44 -14.53
C LYS A 222 -18.49 10.21 -13.94
N PHE A 223 -18.10 11.31 -14.54
CA PHE A 223 -17.02 12.16 -14.03
C PHE A 223 -17.33 12.72 -12.64
N LEU A 224 -18.53 13.29 -12.47
CA LEU A 224 -18.95 13.84 -11.17
C LEU A 224 -19.01 12.76 -10.09
N TRP A 225 -19.49 11.56 -10.44
CA TRP A 225 -19.51 10.44 -9.48
C TRP A 225 -18.11 9.96 -9.11
N LEU A 226 -17.19 9.90 -10.06
CA LEU A 226 -15.78 9.57 -9.79
C LEU A 226 -15.16 10.59 -8.83
N GLY A 227 -15.40 11.88 -9.06
CA GLY A 227 -15.02 12.95 -8.15
C GLY A 227 -15.64 12.82 -6.76
N PHE A 228 -16.93 12.46 -6.69
CA PHE A 228 -17.61 12.21 -5.42
C PHE A 228 -16.96 11.04 -4.65
N GLU A 229 -16.66 9.92 -5.31
CA GLU A 229 -15.97 8.79 -4.67
C GLU A 229 -14.56 9.16 -4.20
N ALA A 230 -13.83 9.98 -4.96
CA ALA A 230 -12.52 10.49 -4.54
C ALA A 230 -12.62 11.36 -3.28
N VAL A 231 -13.58 12.30 -3.26
CA VAL A 231 -13.79 13.18 -2.10
C VAL A 231 -14.23 12.40 -0.87
N ILE A 232 -15.18 11.47 -0.99
CA ILE A 232 -15.66 10.70 0.15
C ILE A 232 -14.59 9.76 0.69
N GLY A 233 -13.81 9.10 -0.20
CA GLY A 233 -12.69 8.26 0.20
C GLY A 233 -11.63 9.04 0.98
N THR A 234 -11.28 10.25 0.52
CA THR A 234 -10.35 11.14 1.23
C THR A 234 -10.93 11.62 2.55
N ALA A 235 -12.21 12.01 2.58
CA ALA A 235 -12.88 12.49 3.79
C ALA A 235 -12.95 11.39 4.88
N MET A 236 -13.13 10.12 4.50
CA MET A 236 -13.10 8.99 5.44
C MET A 236 -11.73 8.84 6.13
N ALA A 237 -10.64 9.22 5.47
CA ALA A 237 -9.30 9.23 6.06
C ALA A 237 -9.06 10.44 6.97
N GLY A 238 -9.97 11.42 7.00
CA GLY A 238 -9.83 12.68 7.73
C GLY A 238 -9.58 12.52 9.23
N VAL A 239 -10.05 11.44 9.85
CA VAL A 239 -9.80 11.14 11.28
C VAL A 239 -8.31 11.02 11.61
N ILE A 240 -7.49 10.63 10.63
CA ILE A 240 -6.02 10.51 10.80
C ILE A 240 -5.29 11.67 10.11
N LEU A 241 -5.91 12.30 9.09
CA LEU A 241 -5.29 13.37 8.30
C LEU A 241 -5.46 14.76 8.96
N LEU A 242 -6.43 14.94 9.86
CA LEU A 242 -6.75 16.18 10.59
C LEU A 242 -6.30 16.09 12.03
#